data_2ab0f36dd4b5dc6f3bf96a0eb718019c
#
_entry.id   2ab0f36dd4b5dc6f3bf96a0eb718019c
#
_cell.length_a   1.000
_cell.length_b   1.000
_cell.length_c   1.000
_cell.angle_alpha   90.00
_cell.angle_beta   90.00
_cell.angle_gamma   90.00
#
_symmetry.space_group_name_H-M   'P 1'
#
loop_
_entity.id
_entity.type
_entity.pdbx_description
1 polymer ?
#
loop_
_entity_poly.entity_id
_entity_poly.type
_entity_poly.pdbx_seq_one_letter_code
_entity_poly.pdbx_strand_id
1 'polypeptide(L)'
;MTADEKRSAFSLASIYALRMLGLFMVLPVFMIEARHYEGGDDASTVGFAMGIYGLVQALLQIPFGLAADRWGRKRVIYLGLGLLALGSVIGAMATSVTGLAWGRALQGAGAISAAVTALLADQTRDEVRTKGMALVGGSIGLMFALSLLLGPVLSGWGGLSAIFGVTLGLAVARFGVCLQRHFFRGPPPHNE
;
A
#
# COMPACT_ATOMS: atom_id res chain seq x y z
N MET A 1 20.22 -10.31 -13.77
CA MET A 1 20.06 -9.72 -12.43
C MET A 1 21.04 -10.37 -11.47
N THR A 2 21.83 -9.58 -10.79
CA THR A 2 22.69 -10.03 -9.68
C THR A 2 21.83 -10.47 -8.49
N ALA A 3 22.43 -11.15 -7.50
CA ALA A 3 21.71 -11.56 -6.29
C ALA A 3 21.14 -10.35 -5.52
N ASP A 4 21.88 -9.24 -5.47
CA ASP A 4 21.45 -8.01 -4.80
C ASP A 4 20.31 -7.31 -5.55
N GLU A 5 20.37 -7.25 -6.88
CA GLU A 5 19.30 -6.72 -7.72
C GLU A 5 18.00 -7.52 -7.55
N LYS A 6 18.09 -8.85 -7.53
CA LYS A 6 16.93 -9.73 -7.27
C LYS A 6 16.34 -9.49 -5.89
N ARG A 7 17.20 -9.39 -4.86
CA ARG A 7 16.77 -9.15 -3.48
C ARG A 7 16.09 -7.81 -3.31
N SER A 8 16.62 -6.75 -3.94
CA SER A 8 16.04 -5.41 -3.92
C SER A 8 14.70 -5.39 -4.66
N ALA A 9 14.66 -5.94 -5.87
CA ALA A 9 13.42 -6.01 -6.66
C ALA A 9 12.31 -6.79 -5.93
N PHE A 10 12.65 -7.94 -5.34
CA PHE A 10 11.69 -8.74 -4.58
C PHE A 10 11.21 -8.02 -3.31
N SER A 11 12.09 -7.33 -2.60
CA SER A 11 11.72 -6.55 -1.41
C SER A 11 10.75 -5.40 -1.77
N LEU A 12 11.05 -4.65 -2.82
CA LEU A 12 10.21 -3.54 -3.29
C LEU A 12 8.87 -4.05 -3.85
N ALA A 13 8.91 -5.12 -4.66
CA ALA A 13 7.71 -5.76 -5.19
C ALA A 13 6.80 -6.25 -4.05
N SER A 14 7.34 -6.81 -2.97
CA SER A 14 6.55 -7.26 -1.83
C SER A 14 5.94 -6.12 -1.01
N ILE A 15 6.61 -4.97 -0.89
CA ILE A 15 6.01 -3.77 -0.27
C ILE A 15 4.81 -3.32 -1.09
N TYR A 16 4.98 -3.23 -2.40
CA TYR A 16 3.92 -2.82 -3.30
C TYR A 16 2.76 -3.82 -3.33
N ALA A 17 3.09 -5.12 -3.38
CA ALA A 17 2.13 -6.21 -3.38
C ALA A 17 1.24 -6.20 -2.13
N LEU A 18 1.80 -6.06 -0.94
CA LEU A 18 1.03 -6.02 0.31
C LEU A 18 0.11 -4.80 0.37
N ARG A 19 0.57 -3.66 -0.12
CA ARG A 19 -0.28 -2.48 -0.24
C ARG A 19 -1.46 -2.73 -1.17
N MET A 20 -1.20 -3.31 -2.35
CA MET A 20 -2.24 -3.62 -3.32
C MET A 20 -3.21 -4.69 -2.82
N LEU A 21 -2.74 -5.68 -2.07
CA LEU A 21 -3.60 -6.66 -1.43
C LEU A 21 -4.62 -5.99 -0.50
N GLY A 22 -4.16 -5.10 0.39
CA GLY A 22 -5.04 -4.34 1.29
C GLY A 22 -6.07 -3.48 0.54
N LEU A 23 -5.65 -2.83 -0.54
CA LEU A 23 -6.55 -2.06 -1.39
C LEU A 23 -7.61 -2.94 -2.05
N PHE A 24 -7.17 -4.02 -2.70
CA PHE A 24 -8.06 -4.85 -3.51
C PHE A 24 -9.01 -5.70 -2.67
N MET A 25 -8.64 -6.12 -1.45
CA MET A 25 -9.53 -6.86 -0.55
C MET A 25 -10.80 -6.08 -0.19
N VAL A 26 -10.71 -4.77 -0.12
CA VAL A 26 -11.85 -3.90 0.19
C VAL A 26 -12.85 -3.83 -0.97
N LEU A 27 -12.37 -3.82 -2.22
CA LEU A 27 -13.19 -3.52 -3.40
C LEU A 27 -14.41 -4.43 -3.56
N PRO A 28 -14.30 -5.78 -3.50
CA PRO A 28 -15.43 -6.67 -3.80
C PRO A 28 -16.53 -6.63 -2.74
N VAL A 29 -16.22 -6.21 -1.52
CA VAL A 29 -17.15 -6.30 -0.38
C VAL A 29 -17.59 -4.94 0.15
N PHE A 30 -16.92 -3.85 -0.23
CA PHE A 30 -17.15 -2.53 0.35
C PHE A 30 -18.60 -2.07 0.23
N MET A 31 -19.19 -2.18 -0.95
CA MET A 31 -20.57 -1.74 -1.20
C MET A 31 -21.61 -2.53 -0.40
N ILE A 32 -21.32 -3.79 -0.12
CA ILE A 32 -22.21 -4.67 0.63
C ILE A 32 -22.07 -4.40 2.13
N GLU A 33 -20.84 -4.37 2.62
CA GLU A 33 -20.52 -4.19 4.03
C GLU A 33 -20.82 -2.78 4.53
N ALA A 34 -20.65 -1.77 3.69
CA ALA A 34 -20.92 -0.37 4.06
C ALA A 34 -22.38 -0.14 4.48
N ARG A 35 -23.32 -0.97 4.04
CA ARG A 35 -24.73 -0.90 4.46
C ARG A 35 -24.94 -1.14 5.96
N HIS A 36 -23.98 -1.80 6.62
CA HIS A 36 -24.02 -2.03 8.07
C HIS A 36 -23.47 -0.84 8.88
N TYR A 37 -22.98 0.20 8.21
CA TYR A 37 -22.41 1.39 8.83
C TYR A 37 -23.39 2.57 8.78
N GLU A 38 -23.30 3.47 9.73
CA GLU A 38 -24.08 4.69 9.72
C GLU A 38 -23.82 5.50 8.44
N GLY A 39 -24.86 5.85 7.72
CA GLY A 39 -24.77 6.52 6.40
C GLY A 39 -24.61 5.54 5.22
N GLY A 40 -24.65 4.23 5.43
CA GLY A 40 -24.51 3.20 4.40
C GLY A 40 -25.71 3.06 3.45
N ASP A 41 -26.85 3.67 3.76
CA ASP A 41 -28.05 3.68 2.91
C ASP A 41 -27.90 4.64 1.72
N ASP A 42 -27.02 5.64 1.82
CA ASP A 42 -26.75 6.56 0.73
C ASP A 42 -25.63 6.05 -0.18
N ALA A 43 -26.03 5.59 -1.37
CA ALA A 43 -25.10 5.07 -2.38
C ALA A 43 -24.05 6.10 -2.82
N SER A 44 -24.36 7.39 -2.81
CA SER A 44 -23.41 8.44 -3.16
C SER A 44 -22.29 8.55 -2.13
N THR A 45 -22.63 8.53 -0.85
CA THR A 45 -21.67 8.58 0.26
C THR A 45 -20.78 7.33 0.27
N VAL A 46 -21.35 6.15 0.04
CA VAL A 46 -20.63 4.89 -0.06
C VAL A 46 -19.68 4.88 -1.26
N GLY A 47 -20.16 5.33 -2.43
CA GLY A 47 -19.36 5.47 -3.64
C GLY A 47 -18.19 6.45 -3.45
N PHE A 48 -18.44 7.58 -2.79
CA PHE A 48 -17.40 8.56 -2.44
C PHE A 48 -16.35 7.94 -1.50
N ALA A 49 -16.78 7.27 -0.43
CA ALA A 49 -15.87 6.60 0.50
C ALA A 49 -15.00 5.53 -0.18
N MET A 50 -15.55 4.84 -1.18
CA MET A 50 -14.78 3.88 -1.98
C MET A 50 -13.77 4.58 -2.89
N GLY A 51 -14.17 5.64 -3.57
CA GLY A 51 -13.37 6.36 -4.58
C GLY A 51 -12.32 7.31 -4.00
N ILE A 52 -12.50 7.80 -2.77
CA ILE A 52 -11.62 8.80 -2.15
C ILE A 52 -10.16 8.32 -2.04
N TYR A 53 -9.93 7.03 -1.87
CA TYR A 53 -8.60 6.44 -1.89
C TYR A 53 -7.87 6.77 -3.21
N GLY A 54 -8.50 6.47 -4.35
CA GLY A 54 -7.92 6.72 -5.66
C GLY A 54 -7.73 8.20 -5.95
N LEU A 55 -8.69 9.03 -5.55
CA LEU A 55 -8.61 10.48 -5.73
C LEU A 55 -7.43 11.07 -4.96
N VAL A 56 -7.30 10.78 -3.68
CA VAL A 56 -6.20 11.27 -2.84
C VAL A 56 -4.88 10.73 -3.34
N GLN A 57 -4.80 9.45 -3.71
CA GLN A 57 -3.61 8.87 -4.30
C GLN A 57 -3.19 9.58 -5.59
N ALA A 58 -4.11 9.86 -6.49
CA ALA A 58 -3.82 10.57 -7.74
C ALA A 58 -3.29 11.99 -7.50
N LEU A 59 -3.93 12.73 -6.59
CA LEU A 59 -3.52 14.10 -6.24
C LEU A 59 -2.14 14.14 -5.57
N LEU A 60 -1.83 13.17 -4.72
CA LEU A 60 -0.58 13.14 -3.96
C LEU A 60 0.55 12.41 -4.69
N GLN A 61 0.29 11.76 -5.81
CA GLN A 61 1.31 11.04 -6.60
C GLN A 61 2.47 11.95 -6.99
N ILE A 62 2.17 13.16 -7.48
CA ILE A 62 3.19 14.13 -7.88
C ILE A 62 3.93 14.72 -6.67
N PRO A 63 3.26 15.25 -5.64
CA PRO A 63 3.94 15.74 -4.43
C PRO A 63 4.83 14.69 -3.76
N PHE A 64 4.38 13.44 -3.67
CA PHE A 64 5.17 12.35 -3.10
C PHE A 64 6.36 11.97 -3.97
N GLY A 65 6.22 12.02 -5.30
CA GLY A 65 7.33 11.85 -6.22
C GLY A 65 8.42 12.89 -5.99
N LEU A 66 8.04 14.18 -5.95
CA LEU A 66 8.96 15.30 -5.67
C LEU A 66 9.58 15.21 -4.28
N ALA A 67 8.81 14.82 -3.28
CA ALA A 67 9.32 14.60 -1.93
C ALA A 67 10.34 13.45 -1.89
N ALA A 68 10.11 12.38 -2.65
CA ALA A 68 11.03 11.26 -2.75
C ALA A 68 12.38 11.66 -3.36
N ASP A 69 12.37 12.56 -4.34
CA ASP A 69 13.59 13.08 -4.95
C ASP A 69 14.35 14.02 -4.00
N ARG A 70 13.66 14.83 -3.17
CA ARG A 70 14.27 15.79 -2.24
C ARG A 70 14.71 15.18 -0.92
N TRP A 71 13.86 14.35 -0.31
CA TRP A 71 14.08 13.83 1.05
C TRP A 71 14.62 12.40 1.07
N GLY A 72 14.69 11.79 -0.10
CA GLY A 72 15.14 10.42 -0.28
C GLY A 72 13.96 9.43 -0.34
N ARG A 73 14.04 8.53 -1.29
CA ARG A 73 12.96 7.58 -1.64
C ARG A 73 12.57 6.66 -0.49
N LYS A 74 13.54 6.20 0.30
CA LYS A 74 13.27 5.34 1.46
C LYS A 74 12.42 6.03 2.52
N ARG A 75 12.72 7.29 2.83
CA ARG A 75 11.95 8.07 3.84
C ARG A 75 10.50 8.23 3.43
N VAL A 76 10.27 8.52 2.16
CA VAL A 76 8.91 8.67 1.61
C VAL A 76 8.15 7.34 1.62
N ILE A 77 8.82 6.21 1.35
CA ILE A 77 8.20 4.88 1.46
C ILE A 77 7.79 4.60 2.92
N TYR A 78 8.63 4.93 3.91
CA TYR A 78 8.27 4.78 5.33
C TYR A 78 7.10 5.67 5.72
N LEU A 79 7.09 6.92 5.27
CA LEU A 79 5.97 7.84 5.50
C LEU A 79 4.67 7.28 4.90
N GLY A 80 4.74 6.79 3.67
CA GLY A 80 3.59 6.19 2.99
C GLY A 80 3.05 4.93 3.68
N LEU A 81 3.93 4.06 4.16
CA LEU A 81 3.53 2.89 4.96
C LEU A 81 2.92 3.30 6.30
N GLY A 82 3.43 4.35 6.94
CA GLY A 82 2.86 4.91 8.16
C GLY A 82 1.45 5.46 7.94
N LEU A 83 1.24 6.20 6.85
CA LEU A 83 -0.09 6.69 6.46
C LEU A 83 -1.06 5.56 6.12
N LEU A 84 -0.59 4.51 5.45
CA LEU A 84 -1.38 3.31 5.19
C LEU A 84 -1.80 2.63 6.50
N ALA A 85 -0.89 2.48 7.45
CA ALA A 85 -1.17 1.90 8.76
C ALA A 85 -2.18 2.75 9.53
N LEU A 86 -1.98 4.07 9.59
CA LEU A 86 -2.88 4.99 10.27
C LEU A 86 -4.29 4.97 9.65
N GLY A 87 -4.39 5.01 8.33
CA GLY A 87 -5.66 4.90 7.61
C GLY A 87 -6.36 3.57 7.88
N SER A 88 -5.60 2.48 8.00
CA SER A 88 -6.13 1.16 8.35
C SER A 88 -6.65 1.09 9.78
N VAL A 89 -6.01 1.74 10.74
CA VAL A 89 -6.51 1.87 12.12
C VAL A 89 -7.84 2.61 12.14
N ILE A 90 -7.90 3.77 11.46
CA ILE A 90 -9.13 4.57 11.40
C ILE A 90 -10.26 3.77 10.73
N GLY A 91 -9.97 3.08 9.63
CA GLY A 91 -10.94 2.24 8.95
C GLY A 91 -11.43 1.06 9.79
N ALA A 92 -10.54 0.42 10.54
CA ALA A 92 -10.89 -0.69 11.42
C ALA A 92 -11.77 -0.28 12.61
N MET A 93 -11.60 0.96 13.09
CA MET A 93 -12.37 1.53 14.22
C MET A 93 -13.60 2.31 13.77
N ALA A 94 -13.82 2.47 12.47
CA ALA A 94 -14.92 3.25 11.93
C ALA A 94 -16.28 2.61 12.26
N THR A 95 -17.25 3.43 12.62
CA THR A 95 -18.65 3.06 12.83
C THR A 95 -19.58 3.67 11.80
N SER A 96 -19.09 4.61 11.01
CA SER A 96 -19.82 5.30 9.95
C SER A 96 -19.09 5.26 8.62
N VAL A 97 -19.83 5.45 7.53
CA VAL A 97 -19.24 5.55 6.18
C VAL A 97 -18.28 6.73 6.06
N THR A 98 -18.56 7.83 6.76
CA THR A 98 -17.65 8.98 6.84
C THR A 98 -16.31 8.60 7.49
N GLY A 99 -16.34 7.81 8.56
CA GLY A 99 -15.12 7.26 9.18
C GLY A 99 -14.34 6.35 8.24
N LEU A 100 -15.03 5.49 7.49
CA LEU A 100 -14.43 4.67 6.44
C LEU A 100 -13.79 5.53 5.34
N ALA A 101 -14.44 6.63 4.94
CA ALA A 101 -13.90 7.56 3.95
C ALA A 101 -12.58 8.21 4.44
N TRP A 102 -12.51 8.64 5.68
CA TRP A 102 -11.27 9.17 6.27
C TRP A 102 -10.15 8.12 6.29
N GLY A 103 -10.45 6.90 6.70
CA GLY A 103 -9.49 5.78 6.66
C GLY A 103 -8.98 5.53 5.24
N ARG A 104 -9.88 5.52 4.26
CA ARG A 104 -9.55 5.34 2.84
C ARG A 104 -8.74 6.51 2.27
N ALA A 105 -9.06 7.74 2.63
CA ALA A 105 -8.30 8.92 2.23
C ALA A 105 -6.85 8.87 2.73
N LEU A 106 -6.65 8.52 4.01
CA LEU A 106 -5.31 8.36 4.57
C LEU A 106 -4.55 7.19 3.96
N GLN A 107 -5.19 6.06 3.68
CA GLN A 107 -4.58 4.97 2.94
C GLN A 107 -4.12 5.42 1.54
N GLY A 108 -4.95 6.20 0.85
CA GLY A 108 -4.60 6.80 -0.45
C GLY A 108 -3.47 7.83 -0.36
N ALA A 109 -3.41 8.58 0.74
CA ALA A 109 -2.35 9.55 1.00
C ALA A 109 -0.96 8.91 1.10
N GLY A 110 -0.88 7.61 1.41
CA GLY A 110 0.36 6.84 1.33
C GLY A 110 0.79 6.51 -0.11
N ALA A 111 0.74 7.45 -1.05
CA ALA A 111 1.04 7.27 -2.48
C ALA A 111 2.52 6.97 -2.74
N ILE A 112 2.96 5.74 -2.43
CA ILE A 112 4.38 5.32 -2.53
C ILE A 112 4.77 4.73 -3.89
N SER A 113 3.83 4.59 -4.82
CA SER A 113 4.09 3.91 -6.10
C SER A 113 5.21 4.57 -6.89
N ALA A 114 5.23 5.90 -6.99
CA ALA A 114 6.29 6.64 -7.64
C ALA A 114 7.66 6.43 -6.95
N ALA A 115 7.68 6.49 -5.61
CA ALA A 115 8.90 6.28 -4.84
C ALA A 115 9.45 4.85 -4.97
N VAL A 116 8.57 3.84 -4.98
CA VAL A 116 8.95 2.42 -5.12
C VAL A 116 9.51 2.15 -6.52
N THR A 117 8.82 2.60 -7.57
CA THR A 117 9.29 2.40 -8.96
C THR A 117 10.59 3.14 -9.23
N ALA A 118 10.73 4.34 -8.70
CA ALA A 118 11.96 5.11 -8.81
C ALA A 118 13.12 4.46 -8.03
N LEU A 119 12.88 3.96 -6.82
CA LEU A 119 13.90 3.24 -6.05
C LEU A 119 14.30 1.93 -6.74
N LEU A 120 13.35 1.23 -7.35
CA LEU A 120 13.64 0.02 -8.14
C LEU A 120 14.54 0.36 -9.33
N ALA A 121 14.25 1.46 -10.04
CA ALA A 121 15.07 1.92 -11.16
C ALA A 121 16.51 2.27 -10.73
N ASP A 122 16.69 2.89 -9.55
CA ASP A 122 18.02 3.21 -9.03
C ASP A 122 18.82 1.97 -8.59
N GLN A 123 18.15 0.90 -8.19
CA GLN A 123 18.77 -0.31 -7.66
C GLN A 123 18.93 -1.42 -8.71
N THR A 124 18.51 -1.16 -9.94
CA THR A 124 18.61 -2.10 -11.06
C THR A 124 19.30 -1.45 -12.24
N ARG A 125 20.21 -2.21 -12.91
CA ARG A 125 20.83 -1.77 -14.15
C ARG A 125 19.79 -1.68 -15.27
N ASP A 126 20.02 -0.81 -16.25
CA ASP A 126 19.09 -0.55 -17.36
C ASP A 126 18.70 -1.84 -18.10
N GLU A 127 19.64 -2.76 -18.31
CA GLU A 127 19.43 -4.02 -19.02
C GLU A 127 18.45 -4.97 -18.32
N VAL A 128 18.30 -4.85 -17.01
CA VAL A 128 17.45 -5.73 -16.19
C VAL A 128 16.26 -5.01 -15.54
N ARG A 129 16.16 -3.70 -15.74
CA ARG A 129 15.07 -2.86 -15.18
C ARG A 129 13.69 -3.36 -15.60
N THR A 130 13.51 -3.75 -16.87
CA THR A 130 12.25 -4.33 -17.37
C THR A 130 11.86 -5.59 -16.61
N LYS A 131 12.82 -6.44 -16.24
CA LYS A 131 12.55 -7.65 -15.45
C LYS A 131 12.12 -7.31 -14.02
N GLY A 132 12.71 -6.27 -13.42
CA GLY A 132 12.30 -5.75 -12.10
C GLY A 132 10.89 -5.18 -12.13
N MET A 133 10.57 -4.39 -13.15
CA MET A 133 9.22 -3.84 -13.34
C MET A 133 8.17 -4.92 -13.61
N ALA A 134 8.53 -5.96 -14.38
CA ALA A 134 7.65 -7.11 -14.62
C ALA A 134 7.37 -7.89 -13.31
N LEU A 135 8.34 -7.99 -12.39
CA LEU A 135 8.13 -8.60 -11.07
C LEU A 135 7.13 -7.79 -10.24
N VAL A 136 7.24 -6.47 -10.24
CA VAL A 136 6.27 -5.60 -9.56
C VAL A 136 4.88 -5.73 -10.18
N GLY A 137 4.77 -5.63 -11.50
CA GLY A 137 3.48 -5.77 -12.21
C GLY A 137 2.83 -7.15 -12.00
N GLY A 138 3.62 -8.22 -12.07
CA GLY A 138 3.15 -9.59 -11.80
C GLY A 138 2.67 -9.76 -10.36
N SER A 139 3.35 -9.15 -9.40
CA SER A 139 2.93 -9.18 -7.99
C SER A 139 1.60 -8.46 -7.77
N ILE A 140 1.34 -7.36 -8.48
CA ILE A 140 0.05 -6.65 -8.42
C ILE A 140 -1.09 -7.57 -8.91
N GLY A 141 -0.90 -8.22 -10.07
CA GLY A 141 -1.89 -9.14 -10.61
C GLY A 141 -2.19 -10.33 -9.69
N LEU A 142 -1.14 -10.91 -9.08
CA LEU A 142 -1.28 -11.99 -8.12
C LEU A 142 -2.05 -11.51 -6.87
N MET A 143 -1.72 -10.33 -6.33
CA MET A 143 -2.42 -9.77 -5.16
C MET A 143 -3.88 -9.44 -5.48
N PHE A 144 -4.16 -8.99 -6.70
CA PHE A 144 -5.55 -8.79 -7.15
C PHE A 144 -6.33 -10.12 -7.10
N ALA A 145 -5.80 -11.19 -7.69
CA ALA A 145 -6.43 -12.50 -7.69
C ALA A 145 -6.65 -13.03 -6.24
N LEU A 146 -5.63 -12.92 -5.39
CA LEU A 146 -5.74 -13.33 -3.98
C LEU A 146 -6.76 -12.49 -3.21
N SER A 147 -6.86 -11.21 -3.47
CA SER A 147 -7.79 -10.31 -2.78
C SER A 147 -9.24 -10.62 -3.09
N LEU A 148 -9.55 -11.08 -4.31
CA LEU A 148 -10.90 -11.51 -4.67
C LEU A 148 -11.37 -12.73 -3.87
N LEU A 149 -10.42 -13.58 -3.43
CA LEU A 149 -10.72 -14.73 -2.58
C LEU A 149 -10.73 -14.35 -1.10
N LEU A 150 -9.74 -13.58 -0.65
CA LEU A 150 -9.57 -13.24 0.76
C LEU A 150 -10.55 -12.18 1.24
N GLY A 151 -10.93 -11.22 0.38
CA GLY A 151 -11.87 -10.16 0.74
C GLY A 151 -13.19 -10.69 1.31
N PRO A 152 -13.94 -11.50 0.56
CA PRO A 152 -15.20 -12.09 1.03
C PRO A 152 -15.04 -12.99 2.26
N VAL A 153 -13.95 -13.75 2.35
CA VAL A 153 -13.69 -14.63 3.51
C VAL A 153 -13.47 -13.81 4.78
N LEU A 154 -12.62 -12.78 4.71
CA LEU A 154 -12.36 -11.90 5.86
C LEU A 154 -13.57 -11.05 6.23
N SER A 155 -14.33 -10.59 5.24
CA SER A 155 -15.59 -9.90 5.47
C SER A 155 -16.59 -10.77 6.24
N GLY A 156 -16.68 -12.05 5.90
CA GLY A 156 -17.53 -13.01 6.63
C GLY A 156 -17.13 -13.23 8.09
N TRP A 157 -15.88 -12.97 8.47
CA TRP A 157 -15.40 -13.13 9.85
C TRP A 157 -15.58 -11.88 10.72
N GLY A 158 -15.45 -10.70 10.14
CA GLY A 158 -15.49 -9.47 10.92
C GLY A 158 -15.76 -8.20 10.09
N GLY A 159 -16.38 -8.36 8.93
CA GLY A 159 -16.73 -7.24 8.06
C GLY A 159 -15.51 -6.48 7.56
N LEU A 160 -15.70 -5.19 7.26
CA LEU A 160 -14.62 -4.30 6.82
C LEU A 160 -13.53 -4.12 7.88
N SER A 161 -13.88 -4.18 9.17
CA SER A 161 -12.92 -4.06 10.27
C SER A 161 -11.86 -5.16 10.22
N ALA A 162 -12.22 -6.39 9.86
CA ALA A 162 -11.28 -7.50 9.68
C ALA A 162 -10.31 -7.23 8.52
N ILE A 163 -10.79 -6.71 7.40
CA ILE A 163 -9.98 -6.36 6.23
C ILE A 163 -8.99 -5.24 6.56
N PHE A 164 -9.45 -4.17 7.19
CA PHE A 164 -8.59 -3.07 7.64
C PHE A 164 -7.58 -3.54 8.69
N GLY A 165 -7.97 -4.42 9.60
CA GLY A 165 -7.09 -5.02 10.61
C GLY A 165 -5.97 -5.86 9.99
N VAL A 166 -6.28 -6.69 9.00
CA VAL A 166 -5.27 -7.46 8.24
C VAL A 166 -4.34 -6.54 7.47
N THR A 167 -4.87 -5.50 6.81
CA THR A 167 -4.07 -4.49 6.10
C THR A 167 -3.12 -3.77 7.04
N LEU A 168 -3.59 -3.40 8.24
CA LEU A 168 -2.76 -2.81 9.28
C LEU A 168 -1.63 -3.75 9.71
N GLY A 169 -1.94 -5.01 9.99
CA GLY A 169 -0.95 -6.02 10.38
C GLY A 169 0.14 -6.20 9.33
N LEU A 170 -0.23 -6.26 8.05
CA LEU A 170 0.69 -6.36 6.93
C LEU A 170 1.57 -5.10 6.79
N ALA A 171 0.99 -3.91 6.94
CA ALA A 171 1.71 -2.64 6.88
C ALA A 171 2.75 -2.54 8.01
N VAL A 172 2.37 -2.87 9.23
CA VAL A 172 3.26 -2.87 10.42
C VAL A 172 4.36 -3.91 10.27
N ALA A 173 4.05 -5.12 9.83
CA ALA A 173 5.04 -6.18 9.62
C ALA A 173 6.11 -5.74 8.58
N ARG A 174 5.68 -5.10 7.48
CA ARG A 174 6.63 -4.60 6.48
C ARG A 174 7.43 -3.40 6.96
N PHE A 175 6.83 -2.51 7.73
CA PHE A 175 7.53 -1.41 8.36
C PHE A 175 8.64 -1.92 9.28
N GLY A 176 8.35 -2.92 10.12
CA GLY A 176 9.34 -3.56 10.99
C GLY A 176 10.49 -4.22 10.23
N VAL A 177 10.19 -4.99 9.18
CA VAL A 177 11.22 -5.62 8.33
C VAL A 177 12.09 -4.58 7.61
N CYS A 178 11.50 -3.50 7.14
CA CYS A 178 12.23 -2.40 6.50
C CYS A 178 13.16 -1.70 7.51
N LEU A 179 12.69 -1.45 8.73
CA LEU A 179 13.46 -0.81 9.80
C LEU A 179 14.67 -1.66 10.19
N GLN A 180 14.48 -2.98 10.40
CA GLN A 180 15.57 -3.90 10.72
C GLN A 180 16.65 -3.91 9.65
N ARG A 181 16.27 -3.91 8.36
CA ARG A 181 17.23 -3.88 7.26
C ARG A 181 18.00 -2.57 7.15
N HIS A 182 17.44 -1.48 7.62
CA HIS A 182 18.12 -0.18 7.65
C HIS A 182 19.16 -0.10 8.78
N PHE A 183 18.88 -0.73 9.93
CA PHE A 183 19.78 -0.78 11.08
C PHE A 183 21.00 -1.68 10.86
N PHE A 184 20.86 -2.76 10.07
CA PHE A 184 21.93 -3.75 9.82
C PHE A 184 22.81 -3.48 8.61
N ARG A 185 22.54 -2.46 7.80
CA ARG A 185 23.43 -2.02 6.71
C ARG A 185 24.12 -0.72 7.12
N GLY A 186 25.36 -0.87 7.58
CA GLY A 186 26.30 0.24 7.65
C GLY A 186 26.48 0.93 6.28
N PRO A 187 27.02 2.15 6.24
CA PRO A 187 27.23 2.86 5.00
C PRO A 187 28.10 2.01 4.06
N PRO A 188 27.86 2.07 2.73
CA PRO A 188 28.70 1.37 1.76
C PRO A 188 30.15 1.81 1.94
N PRO A 189 31.12 0.91 1.78
CA PRO A 189 32.53 1.29 1.81
C PRO A 189 32.75 2.35 0.72
N HIS A 190 33.30 3.47 1.09
CA HIS A 190 33.82 4.46 0.15
C HIS A 190 34.93 3.77 -0.62
N ASN A 191 34.72 3.45 -1.88
CA ASN A 191 35.78 3.10 -2.79
C ASN A 191 36.60 4.37 -3.04
N GLU A 192 37.78 4.44 -2.44
CA GLU A 192 38.84 5.33 -2.85
C GLU A 192 39.40 4.91 -4.21
#